data_c40b48c44844659d9388418d51027111
#
_entry.id   c40b48c44844659d9388418d51027111
#
_cell.length_a   1.000
_cell.length_b   1.000
_cell.length_c   1.000
_cell.angle_alpha   90.00
_cell.angle_beta   90.00
_cell.angle_gamma   90.00
#
_symmetry.space_group_name_H-M   'P 1'
#
loop_
_entity.id
_entity.type
_entity.pdbx_description
1 polymer ?
#
loop_
_entity_poly.entity_id
_entity_poly.type
_entity_poly.pdbx_seq_one_letter_code
_entity_poly.pdbx_strand_id
1 'polypeptide(L)' 'MSRTNSKSEIELFVINKVKEMRIKANLSQAELAIKLDLSVGFLGHIESPKKPAKYNLNHINKLAKIFNCSPQAFLPEKSI' A
#
# COMPACT_ATOMS: atom_id res chain seq x y z
N MET A 1 -6.20 22.48 11.37
CA MET A 1 -6.33 21.86 10.89
C MET A 1 -6.43 20.65 11.14
N SER A 2 -7.10 19.99 11.23
CA SER A 2 -7.11 18.80 11.57
C SER A 2 -6.99 17.93 10.57
N ARG A 3 -6.46 16.95 10.72
CA ARG A 3 -6.23 16.07 9.85
C ARG A 3 -6.47 14.82 10.36
N THR A 4 -7.47 14.51 10.94
CA THR A 4 -7.76 13.27 11.61
C THR A 4 -7.65 12.07 10.73
N ASN A 5 -7.82 12.22 9.43
CA ASN A 5 -7.73 11.08 8.55
C ASN A 5 -6.47 11.06 7.72
N SER A 6 -5.53 11.87 8.11
CA SER A 6 -4.31 11.97 7.32
C SER A 6 -3.44 10.75 7.47
N LYS A 7 -2.84 10.34 6.40
CA LYS A 7 -1.80 9.34 6.42
C LYS A 7 -0.48 10.05 6.69
N SER A 8 0.42 9.40 7.40
CA SER A 8 1.75 9.95 7.65
C SER A 8 2.58 9.91 6.37
N GLU A 9 3.71 10.60 6.38
CA GLU A 9 4.59 10.62 5.22
C GLU A 9 5.10 9.23 4.87
N ILE A 10 5.46 8.44 5.88
CA ILE A 10 5.95 7.10 5.59
C ILE A 10 4.83 6.20 5.09
N GLU A 11 3.62 6.39 5.61
CA GLU A 11 2.48 5.61 5.13
C GLU A 11 2.20 5.92 3.67
N LEU A 12 2.24 7.20 3.31
CA LEU A 12 2.05 7.59 1.90
C LEU A 12 3.16 7.06 1.02
N PHE A 13 4.40 7.09 1.52
CA PHE A 13 5.53 6.56 0.75
C PHE A 13 5.30 5.09 0.41
N VAL A 14 4.93 4.29 1.41
CA VAL A 14 4.72 2.86 1.21
C VAL A 14 3.55 2.61 0.25
N ILE A 15 2.45 3.31 0.48
CA ILE A 15 1.26 3.12 -0.35
C ILE A 15 1.54 3.49 -1.81
N ASN A 16 2.25 4.60 -2.02
CA ASN A 16 2.58 5.02 -3.37
C ASN A 16 3.55 4.06 -4.04
N LYS A 17 4.49 3.52 -3.28
CA LYS A 17 5.44 2.54 -3.80
C LYS A 17 4.71 1.28 -4.26
N VAL A 18 3.80 0.79 -3.44
CA VAL A 18 3.02 -0.40 -3.78
C VAL A 18 2.16 -0.12 -5.01
N LYS A 19 1.53 1.05 -5.07
CA LYS A 19 0.70 1.41 -6.21
C LYS A 19 1.52 1.45 -7.50
N GLU A 20 2.72 2.01 -7.43
CA GLU A 20 3.63 2.05 -8.56
C GLU A 20 3.93 0.64 -9.06
N MET A 21 4.26 -0.25 -8.13
CA MET A 21 4.60 -1.61 -8.47
C MET A 21 3.38 -2.37 -9.02
N ARG A 22 2.20 -2.08 -8.47
CA ARG A 22 0.95 -2.66 -8.95
C ARG A 22 0.72 -2.29 -10.41
N ILE A 23 0.86 -1.01 -10.71
CA ILE A 23 0.63 -0.52 -12.07
C ILE A 23 1.65 -1.10 -13.04
N LYS A 24 2.91 -1.17 -12.62
CA LYS A 24 3.96 -1.76 -13.45
C LYS A 24 3.70 -3.23 -13.73
N ALA A 25 3.07 -3.92 -12.81
CA ALA A 25 2.76 -5.33 -12.98
C ALA A 25 1.44 -5.54 -13.73
N ASN A 26 0.80 -4.45 -14.17
CA ASN A 26 -0.47 -4.51 -14.87
C ASN A 26 -1.58 -5.13 -14.02
N LEU A 27 -1.55 -4.89 -12.72
CA LEU A 27 -2.59 -5.39 -11.83
C LEU A 27 -3.59 -4.28 -11.55
N SER A 28 -4.87 -4.60 -11.66
CA SER A 28 -5.91 -3.67 -11.23
C SER A 28 -5.97 -3.68 -9.71
N GLN A 29 -6.70 -2.71 -9.13
CA GLN A 29 -6.96 -2.74 -7.70
C GLN A 29 -7.65 -4.03 -7.30
N ALA A 30 -8.61 -4.47 -8.10
CA ALA A 30 -9.34 -5.69 -7.80
C ALA A 30 -8.41 -6.91 -7.78
N GLU A 31 -7.51 -6.97 -8.73
CA GLU A 31 -6.58 -8.10 -8.80
C GLU A 31 -5.64 -8.13 -7.61
N LEU A 32 -5.11 -6.97 -7.22
CA LEU A 32 -4.22 -6.93 -6.07
C LEU A 32 -4.99 -7.23 -4.79
N ALA A 33 -6.22 -6.73 -4.67
CA ALA A 33 -7.03 -6.99 -3.49
C ALA A 33 -7.25 -8.48 -3.31
N ILE A 34 -7.55 -9.20 -4.40
CA ILE A 34 -7.73 -10.64 -4.35
C ILE A 34 -6.46 -11.32 -3.85
N LYS A 35 -5.31 -10.91 -4.39
CA LYS A 35 -4.03 -11.49 -3.97
C LYS A 35 -3.71 -11.21 -2.51
N LEU A 36 -4.18 -10.08 -1.99
CA LEU A 36 -3.97 -9.70 -0.60
C LEU A 36 -5.06 -10.21 0.33
N ASP A 37 -6.10 -10.81 -0.24
CA ASP A 37 -7.22 -11.29 0.55
C ASP A 37 -7.96 -10.13 1.21
N LEU A 38 -8.08 -9.02 0.50
CA LEU A 38 -8.78 -7.82 0.95
C LEU A 38 -9.94 -7.54 0.02
N SER A 39 -10.92 -6.78 0.50
CA SER A 39 -11.97 -6.32 -0.38
C SER A 39 -11.42 -5.24 -1.31
N VAL A 40 -12.02 -5.13 -2.49
CA VAL A 40 -11.63 -4.09 -3.43
C VAL A 40 -11.85 -2.71 -2.84
N GLY A 41 -12.95 -2.55 -2.10
CA GLY A 41 -13.25 -1.27 -1.46
C GLY A 41 -12.18 -0.87 -0.46
N PHE A 42 -11.69 -1.83 0.34
CA PHE A 42 -10.67 -1.53 1.33
C PHE A 42 -9.36 -1.13 0.65
N LEU A 43 -8.99 -1.84 -0.41
CA LEU A 43 -7.78 -1.47 -1.15
C LEU A 43 -7.92 -0.09 -1.78
N GLY A 44 -9.11 0.22 -2.31
CA GLY A 44 -9.36 1.55 -2.82
C GLY A 44 -9.20 2.62 -1.76
N HIS A 45 -9.64 2.34 -0.53
CA HIS A 45 -9.45 3.27 0.58
C HIS A 45 -7.97 3.42 0.93
N ILE A 46 -7.20 2.33 0.90
CA ILE A 46 -5.77 2.42 1.17
C ILE A 46 -5.10 3.33 0.15
N GLU A 47 -5.44 3.18 -1.11
CA GLU A 47 -4.80 3.97 -2.16
C GLU A 47 -5.34 5.39 -2.26
N SER A 48 -6.42 5.70 -1.55
CA SER A 48 -6.99 7.04 -1.57
C SER A 48 -6.29 7.91 -0.53
N PRO A 49 -5.77 9.09 -0.91
CA PRO A 49 -5.12 9.95 0.06
C PRO A 49 -6.10 10.54 1.06
N LYS A 50 -7.40 10.43 0.81
CA LYS A 50 -8.40 11.03 1.69
C LYS A 50 -8.93 10.09 2.75
N LYS A 51 -8.53 8.83 2.74
CA LYS A 51 -9.05 7.84 3.68
C LYS A 51 -7.95 7.42 4.65
N PRO A 52 -8.31 7.02 5.87
CA PRO A 52 -7.31 6.65 6.87
C PRO A 52 -6.75 5.24 6.70
N ALA A 53 -7.33 4.43 5.83
CA ALA A 53 -6.88 3.05 5.67
C ALA A 53 -5.44 2.99 5.20
N LYS A 54 -4.69 2.02 5.70
CA LYS A 54 -3.28 1.87 5.37
C LYS A 54 -2.90 0.40 5.47
N TYR A 55 -1.74 0.06 4.92
CA TYR A 55 -1.20 -1.29 5.02
C TYR A 55 -0.64 -1.51 6.43
N ASN A 56 -0.78 -2.72 6.94
CA ASN A 56 -0.11 -3.11 8.17
C ASN A 56 1.09 -3.99 7.80
N LEU A 57 1.85 -4.42 8.81
CA LEU A 57 3.05 -5.20 8.56
C LEU A 57 2.75 -6.54 7.88
N ASN A 58 1.62 -7.15 8.22
CA ASN A 58 1.25 -8.40 7.56
C ASN A 58 0.98 -8.20 6.08
N HIS A 59 0.35 -7.07 5.75
CA HIS A 59 0.12 -6.72 4.34
C HIS A 59 1.45 -6.53 3.62
N ILE A 60 2.38 -5.83 4.26
CA ILE A 60 3.70 -5.57 3.67
C ILE A 60 4.42 -6.89 3.39
N ASN A 61 4.38 -7.80 4.33
CA ASN A 61 5.01 -9.10 4.16
C ASN A 61 4.38 -9.87 2.99
N LYS A 62 3.06 -9.83 2.88
CA LYS A 62 2.36 -10.52 1.81
C LYS A 62 2.63 -9.86 0.45
N LEU A 63 2.68 -8.54 0.44
CA LEU A 63 3.03 -7.80 -0.79
C LEU A 63 4.41 -8.19 -1.30
N ALA A 64 5.36 -8.39 -0.38
CA ALA A 64 6.70 -8.79 -0.76
C ALA A 64 6.67 -10.14 -1.47
N LYS A 65 5.83 -11.06 -1.01
CA LYS A 65 5.67 -12.35 -1.66
C LYS A 65 5.02 -12.20 -3.03
N ILE A 66 3.99 -11.36 -3.12
CA ILE A 66 3.27 -11.15 -4.37
C ILE A 66 4.20 -10.57 -5.43
N PHE A 67 5.02 -9.60 -5.06
CA PHE A 67 5.92 -8.93 -5.99
C PHE A 67 7.31 -9.56 -6.04
N ASN A 68 7.52 -10.62 -5.28
CA ASN A 68 8.79 -11.35 -5.26
C ASN A 68 9.95 -10.42 -4.93
N CYS A 69 9.84 -9.68 -3.85
CA CYS A 69 10.87 -8.76 -3.41
C CYS A 69 10.96 -8.77 -1.89
N SER A 70 11.90 -8.01 -1.35
CA SER A 70 12.03 -7.86 0.10
C SER A 70 10.98 -6.88 0.61
N PRO A 71 10.45 -7.08 1.82
CA PRO A 71 9.59 -6.05 2.43
C PRO A 71 10.27 -4.68 2.49
N GLN A 72 11.59 -4.64 2.58
CA GLN A 72 12.33 -3.39 2.58
C GLN A 72 12.15 -2.60 1.30
N ALA A 73 11.79 -3.28 0.20
CA ALA A 73 11.62 -2.59 -1.08
C ALA A 73 10.51 -1.54 -1.04
N PHE A 74 9.60 -1.64 -0.07
CA PHE A 74 8.49 -0.68 0.03
C PHE A 74 8.81 0.48 0.96
N LEU A 75 9.93 0.43 1.66
CA LEU A 75 10.23 1.41 2.69
C LEU A 75 11.28 2.41 2.20
N PRO A 76 11.26 3.65 2.73
CA PRO A 76 12.31 4.60 2.38
C PRO A 76 13.60 4.21 3.05
N GLU A 77 14.72 4.62 2.46
CA GLU A 77 16.03 4.30 3.03
C GLU A 77 16.28 5.00 4.34
N LYS A 78 15.73 6.20 4.50
CA LYS A 78 15.93 6.97 5.71
C LYS A 78 14.58 7.35 6.27
N SER A 79 14.56 7.64 7.56
CA SER A 79 13.32 8.07 8.19
C SER A 79 12.83 9.37 7.58
N ILE A 80 11.54 9.50 7.52
CA ILE A 80 10.92 10.70 6.96
C ILE A 80 9.76 11.14 7.83
#